data_acf30412aed182665add5c7a4b047482
#
_entry.id   acf30412aed182665add5c7a4b047482
#
_cell.length_a   1.000
_cell.length_b   1.000
_cell.length_c   1.000
_cell.angle_alpha   90.00
_cell.angle_beta   90.00
_cell.angle_gamma   90.00
#
_symmetry.space_group_name_H-M   'P 1'
#
loop_
_entity.id
_entity.type
_entity.pdbx_description
1 polymer ?
#
loop_
_entity_poly.entity_id
_entity_poly.type
_entity_poly.pdbx_seq_one_letter_code
_entity_poly.pdbx_strand_id
1 'polypeptide(L)'
;GGNYNVVVGDEAGTAITTGDYNIGVGFRALEDNTTGTNNIAIGIQALSNNTTASYNTAVGASALLANTTGALNVAVGYLALNANTTGDANVAIGKSTLTSATTADYNTAVGHNSGASVTTGNENTLIGGLAGDAITTGFSNVAVGQKALSSDTTGRYSVAIGHSALENQVFTGNNYSYNTAVGHSAGNDVTTGTKNTLIGGLAGDALTTGITNVAVGY
;
A
#
# COMPACT_ATOMS: atom_id res chain seq x y z
N GLY A 1 -20.34 5.44 28.41
CA GLY A 1 -19.18 5.68 27.55
C GLY A 1 -18.35 4.43 27.41
N GLY A 2 -17.50 4.37 26.42
CA GLY A 2 -16.58 3.27 26.19
C GLY A 2 -15.60 3.08 27.36
N ASN A 3 -15.14 1.84 27.54
CA ASN A 3 -14.26 1.47 28.64
C ASN A 3 -12.83 1.18 28.14
N TYR A 4 -11.86 1.26 29.04
CA TYR A 4 -10.46 0.90 28.76
C TYR A 4 -9.81 1.72 27.63
N ASN A 5 -10.27 2.95 27.39
CA ASN A 5 -9.68 3.85 26.42
C ASN A 5 -8.57 4.71 27.08
N VAL A 6 -7.49 4.94 26.32
CA VAL A 6 -6.43 5.90 26.68
C VAL A 6 -6.45 6.99 25.64
N VAL A 7 -6.82 8.22 26.03
CA VAL A 7 -6.85 9.38 25.12
C VAL A 7 -6.05 10.54 25.73
N VAL A 8 -5.09 11.04 24.96
CA VAL A 8 -4.17 12.12 25.38
C VAL A 8 -3.99 13.11 24.23
N GLY A 9 -4.47 14.29 24.37
CA GLY A 9 -4.34 15.36 23.37
C GLY A 9 -5.61 16.18 23.25
N ASP A 10 -5.48 17.39 22.70
CA ASP A 10 -6.61 18.26 22.41
C ASP A 10 -7.49 17.62 21.32
N GLU A 11 -8.80 17.61 21.54
CA GLU A 11 -9.81 16.96 20.69
C GLU A 11 -9.59 15.45 20.43
N ALA A 12 -8.70 14.77 21.18
CA ALA A 12 -8.51 13.33 21.04
C ALA A 12 -9.73 12.55 21.58
N GLY A 13 -10.27 11.61 20.77
CA GLY A 13 -11.34 10.70 21.15
C GLY A 13 -12.65 11.35 21.61
N THR A 14 -12.94 12.58 21.18
CA THR A 14 -14.07 13.36 21.68
C THR A 14 -15.43 12.77 21.36
N ALA A 15 -15.56 12.01 20.25
CA ALA A 15 -16.80 11.37 19.83
C ALA A 15 -17.00 9.96 20.41
N ILE A 16 -16.08 9.41 21.22
CA ILE A 16 -16.19 8.03 21.71
C ILE A 16 -17.44 7.87 22.60
N THR A 17 -18.37 7.01 22.16
CA THR A 17 -19.59 6.70 22.90
C THR A 17 -19.52 5.33 23.58
N THR A 18 -19.42 4.25 22.79
CA THR A 18 -19.37 2.87 23.29
C THR A 18 -18.14 2.08 22.83
N GLY A 19 -17.24 2.70 22.04
CA GLY A 19 -16.00 2.06 21.61
C GLY A 19 -15.06 1.76 22.78
N ASP A 20 -14.55 0.52 22.88
CA ASP A 20 -13.70 0.04 23.95
C ASP A 20 -12.25 -0.19 23.46
N TYR A 21 -11.30 -0.19 24.41
CA TYR A 21 -9.91 -0.59 24.16
C TYR A 21 -9.18 0.25 23.09
N ASN A 22 -9.47 1.53 22.97
CA ASN A 22 -8.80 2.41 22.02
C ASN A 22 -7.66 3.19 22.68
N ILE A 23 -6.61 3.45 21.92
CA ILE A 23 -5.50 4.33 22.29
C ILE A 23 -5.44 5.48 21.30
N GLY A 24 -5.69 6.71 21.74
CA GLY A 24 -5.59 7.95 20.97
C GLY A 24 -4.60 8.92 21.60
N VAL A 25 -3.45 9.16 20.97
CA VAL A 25 -2.43 10.08 21.48
C VAL A 25 -2.04 11.09 20.40
N GLY A 26 -2.40 12.33 20.59
CA GLY A 26 -2.14 13.43 19.66
C GLY A 26 -3.36 14.32 19.43
N PHE A 27 -3.14 15.50 18.87
CA PHE A 27 -4.21 16.42 18.46
C PHE A 27 -5.14 15.71 17.46
N ARG A 28 -6.44 15.63 17.79
CA ARG A 28 -7.49 14.97 16.99
C ARG A 28 -7.25 13.48 16.68
N ALA A 29 -6.46 12.79 17.45
CA ALA A 29 -6.34 11.34 17.31
C ALA A 29 -7.66 10.66 17.70
N LEU A 30 -8.24 9.81 16.82
CA LEU A 30 -9.56 9.16 17.02
C LEU A 30 -10.71 10.15 17.26
N GLU A 31 -10.66 11.36 16.72
CA GLU A 31 -11.63 12.42 17.00
C GLU A 31 -13.08 11.96 16.81
N ASP A 32 -13.40 11.41 15.63
CA ASP A 32 -14.75 11.00 15.23
C ASP A 32 -15.12 9.55 15.60
N ASN A 33 -14.24 8.83 16.31
CA ASN A 33 -14.50 7.43 16.67
C ASN A 33 -15.70 7.34 17.63
N THR A 34 -16.77 6.66 17.21
CA THR A 34 -17.98 6.51 18.03
C THR A 34 -18.05 5.15 18.71
N THR A 35 -18.08 4.08 17.92
CA THR A 35 -18.25 2.69 18.40
C THR A 35 -17.09 1.77 18.04
N GLY A 36 -16.12 2.26 17.25
CA GLY A 36 -14.93 1.49 16.87
C GLY A 36 -14.11 1.05 18.11
N THR A 37 -13.61 -0.19 18.08
CA THR A 37 -12.91 -0.82 19.19
C THR A 37 -11.51 -1.28 18.78
N ASN A 38 -10.60 -1.41 19.76
CA ASN A 38 -9.25 -1.94 19.53
C ASN A 38 -8.45 -1.17 18.49
N ASN A 39 -8.61 0.16 18.43
CA ASN A 39 -7.84 1.01 17.56
C ASN A 39 -6.66 1.66 18.29
N ILE A 40 -5.53 1.78 17.61
CA ILE A 40 -4.35 2.50 18.08
C ILE A 40 -4.11 3.67 17.13
N ALA A 41 -4.17 4.90 17.63
CA ALA A 41 -3.92 6.12 16.87
C ALA A 41 -2.90 7.01 17.61
N ILE A 42 -1.70 7.11 17.09
CA ILE A 42 -0.61 7.91 17.69
C ILE A 42 -0.08 8.90 16.67
N GLY A 43 -0.35 10.17 16.87
CA GLY A 43 0.06 11.26 15.98
C GLY A 43 -1.05 12.28 15.77
N ILE A 44 -0.69 13.45 15.24
CA ILE A 44 -1.65 14.49 14.87
C ILE A 44 -2.60 13.92 13.83
N GLN A 45 -3.92 13.96 14.09
CA GLN A 45 -4.98 13.47 13.21
C GLN A 45 -4.83 11.99 12.79
N ALA A 46 -4.11 11.17 13.55
CA ALA A 46 -4.09 9.74 13.29
C ALA A 46 -5.49 9.17 13.50
N LEU A 47 -6.02 8.47 12.49
CA LEU A 47 -7.34 7.83 12.49
C LEU A 47 -8.48 8.79 12.90
N SER A 48 -8.37 10.08 12.55
CA SER A 48 -9.28 11.14 13.01
C SER A 48 -10.72 10.88 12.59
N ASN A 49 -10.97 10.52 11.33
CA ASN A 49 -12.32 10.38 10.78
C ASN A 49 -12.94 8.96 11.00
N ASN A 50 -12.26 8.10 11.76
CA ASN A 50 -12.77 6.76 12.06
C ASN A 50 -14.10 6.86 12.82
N THR A 51 -15.13 6.19 12.35
CA THR A 51 -16.43 6.21 13.06
C THR A 51 -16.72 4.91 13.79
N THR A 52 -16.74 3.81 13.06
CA THR A 52 -17.17 2.50 13.59
C THR A 52 -16.14 1.40 13.37
N ALA A 53 -15.09 1.66 12.59
CA ALA A 53 -14.08 0.66 12.26
C ALA A 53 -13.24 0.26 13.46
N SER A 54 -12.79 -0.99 13.46
CA SER A 54 -12.08 -1.62 14.58
C SER A 54 -10.77 -2.26 14.11
N TYR A 55 -9.88 -2.50 15.07
CA TYR A 55 -8.61 -3.21 14.84
C TYR A 55 -7.65 -2.48 13.89
N ASN A 56 -7.68 -1.15 13.85
CA ASN A 56 -6.73 -0.37 13.08
C ASN A 56 -5.56 0.10 13.93
N THR A 57 -4.37 0.14 13.35
CA THR A 57 -3.17 0.73 13.94
C THR A 57 -2.68 1.86 13.06
N ALA A 58 -2.73 3.09 13.56
CA ALA A 58 -2.26 4.30 12.88
C ALA A 58 -1.20 5.01 13.72
N VAL A 59 0.04 5.03 13.26
CA VAL A 59 1.17 5.69 13.95
C VAL A 59 1.85 6.67 12.99
N GLY A 60 1.68 7.94 13.23
CA GLY A 60 2.22 9.02 12.39
C GLY A 60 1.19 10.12 12.15
N ALA A 61 1.65 11.32 11.82
CA ALA A 61 0.73 12.41 11.50
C ALA A 61 -0.08 12.06 10.24
N SER A 62 -1.41 12.19 10.34
CA SER A 62 -2.39 11.88 9.31
C SER A 62 -2.33 10.43 8.76
N ALA A 63 -1.81 9.49 9.53
CA ALA A 63 -1.94 8.06 9.20
C ALA A 63 -3.42 7.65 9.32
N LEU A 64 -3.98 6.98 8.28
CA LEU A 64 -5.39 6.59 8.20
C LEU A 64 -6.39 7.73 8.46
N LEU A 65 -6.03 8.96 8.11
CA LEU A 65 -6.86 10.13 8.42
C LEU A 65 -8.31 9.99 7.95
N ALA A 66 -8.52 9.62 6.67
CA ALA A 66 -9.84 9.58 6.04
C ALA A 66 -10.63 8.28 6.32
N ASN A 67 -10.07 7.34 7.09
CA ASN A 67 -10.71 6.05 7.34
C ASN A 67 -12.05 6.24 8.06
N THR A 68 -13.09 5.63 7.54
CA THR A 68 -14.43 5.67 8.16
C THR A 68 -14.87 4.31 8.70
N THR A 69 -14.85 3.30 7.84
CA THR A 69 -15.31 1.93 8.18
C THR A 69 -14.31 0.84 7.85
N GLY A 70 -13.18 1.17 7.21
CA GLY A 70 -12.12 0.20 6.90
C GLY A 70 -11.47 -0.37 8.17
N ALA A 71 -11.38 -1.68 8.28
CA ALA A 71 -10.91 -2.39 9.46
C ALA A 71 -9.59 -3.15 9.20
N LEU A 72 -8.91 -3.56 10.28
CA LEU A 72 -7.71 -4.41 10.21
C LEU A 72 -6.52 -3.79 9.47
N ASN A 73 -6.48 -2.47 9.36
CA ASN A 73 -5.38 -1.78 8.67
C ASN A 73 -4.23 -1.43 9.62
N VAL A 74 -3.01 -1.51 9.12
CA VAL A 74 -1.79 -1.06 9.80
C VAL A 74 -1.15 0.06 8.98
N ALA A 75 -1.10 1.28 9.51
CA ALA A 75 -0.48 2.44 8.88
C ALA A 75 0.57 3.06 9.80
N VAL A 76 1.83 2.97 9.42
CA VAL A 76 2.95 3.51 10.21
C VAL A 76 3.77 4.45 9.33
N GLY A 77 3.69 5.75 9.61
CA GLY A 77 4.40 6.79 8.87
C GLY A 77 3.53 8.00 8.56
N TYR A 78 4.16 9.11 8.24
CA TYR A 78 3.47 10.33 7.79
C TYR A 78 2.68 10.06 6.52
N LEU A 79 1.37 10.35 6.52
CA LEU A 79 0.42 10.12 5.42
C LEU A 79 0.32 8.64 4.95
N ALA A 80 0.68 7.66 5.77
CA ALA A 80 0.46 6.25 5.43
C ALA A 80 -1.06 5.96 5.40
N LEU A 81 -1.58 5.35 4.30
CA LEU A 81 -3.00 5.07 4.06
C LEU A 81 -3.92 6.29 4.29
N ASN A 82 -3.44 7.48 4.02
CA ASN A 82 -4.13 8.73 4.36
C ASN A 82 -5.55 8.83 3.77
N ALA A 83 -5.73 8.41 2.50
CA ALA A 83 -7.00 8.52 1.78
C ALA A 83 -7.95 7.32 1.97
N ASN A 84 -7.54 6.29 2.75
CA ASN A 84 -8.38 5.09 2.92
C ASN A 84 -9.71 5.47 3.56
N THR A 85 -10.80 5.01 2.96
CA THR A 85 -12.14 5.22 3.52
C THR A 85 -12.76 3.93 4.02
N THR A 86 -12.77 2.90 3.21
CA THR A 86 -13.44 1.62 3.49
C THR A 86 -12.57 0.39 3.25
N GLY A 87 -11.33 0.56 2.73
CA GLY A 87 -10.43 -0.55 2.45
C GLY A 87 -10.00 -1.29 3.72
N ASP A 88 -9.91 -2.61 3.63
CA ASP A 88 -9.65 -3.51 4.75
C ASP A 88 -8.28 -4.21 4.62
N ALA A 89 -7.71 -4.58 5.77
CA ALA A 89 -6.57 -5.47 5.87
C ALA A 89 -5.31 -5.04 5.08
N ASN A 90 -5.08 -3.74 4.98
CA ASN A 90 -3.88 -3.19 4.35
C ASN A 90 -2.75 -2.97 5.37
N VAL A 91 -1.52 -3.21 4.96
CA VAL A 91 -0.31 -2.89 5.72
C VAL A 91 0.49 -1.82 4.96
N ALA A 92 0.63 -0.63 5.52
CA ALA A 92 1.37 0.49 4.95
C ALA A 92 2.41 1.00 5.94
N ILE A 93 3.68 0.75 5.69
CA ILE A 93 4.78 1.16 6.57
C ILE A 93 5.77 2.03 5.79
N GLY A 94 5.81 3.30 6.12
CA GLY A 94 6.67 4.31 5.48
C GLY A 94 5.92 5.60 5.18
N LYS A 95 6.68 6.66 4.92
CA LYS A 95 6.10 7.95 4.53
C LYS A 95 5.34 7.81 3.20
N SER A 96 4.10 8.29 3.16
CA SER A 96 3.24 8.31 1.97
C SER A 96 3.06 6.94 1.29
N THR A 97 3.14 5.86 2.07
CA THR A 97 2.87 4.50 1.58
C THR A 97 1.38 4.31 1.42
N LEU A 98 0.92 3.78 0.26
CA LEU A 98 -0.49 3.61 -0.09
C LEU A 98 -1.33 4.88 0.15
N THR A 99 -0.74 6.05 -0.04
CA THR A 99 -1.37 7.32 0.37
C THR A 99 -2.67 7.63 -0.37
N SER A 100 -2.85 7.12 -1.59
CA SER A 100 -4.03 7.34 -2.44
C SER A 100 -5.07 6.20 -2.37
N ALA A 101 -4.79 5.11 -1.62
CA ALA A 101 -5.70 3.98 -1.50
C ALA A 101 -7.00 4.43 -0.83
N THR A 102 -8.14 4.20 -1.49
CA THR A 102 -9.46 4.60 -1.00
C THR A 102 -10.30 3.42 -0.53
N THR A 103 -10.43 2.40 -1.37
CA THR A 103 -11.24 1.20 -1.12
C THR A 103 -10.46 -0.09 -1.39
N ALA A 104 -9.15 0.03 -1.54
CA ALA A 104 -8.25 -1.09 -1.82
C ALA A 104 -8.09 -2.00 -0.60
N ASP A 105 -8.07 -3.32 -0.83
CA ASP A 105 -7.97 -4.33 0.22
C ASP A 105 -6.72 -5.19 0.09
N TYR A 106 -6.27 -5.74 1.21
CA TYR A 106 -5.22 -6.79 1.27
C TYR A 106 -3.89 -6.41 0.64
N ASN A 107 -3.53 -5.11 0.60
CA ASN A 107 -2.22 -4.70 0.12
C ASN A 107 -1.19 -4.68 1.26
N THR A 108 0.01 -5.14 0.97
CA THR A 108 1.18 -5.00 1.86
C THR A 108 2.19 -4.09 1.18
N ALA A 109 2.40 -2.90 1.71
CA ALA A 109 3.37 -1.95 1.19
C ALA A 109 4.33 -1.46 2.29
N VAL A 110 5.62 -1.56 2.04
CA VAL A 110 6.67 -1.16 2.98
C VAL A 110 7.74 -0.36 2.25
N GLY A 111 7.91 0.90 2.63
CA GLY A 111 8.90 1.80 2.02
C GLY A 111 8.35 3.18 1.73
N HIS A 112 9.23 4.15 1.53
CA HIS A 112 8.84 5.52 1.13
C HIS A 112 8.15 5.49 -0.24
N ASN A 113 6.93 6.04 -0.33
CA ASN A 113 6.10 6.08 -1.53
C ASN A 113 5.82 4.70 -2.16
N SER A 114 5.94 3.59 -1.44
CA SER A 114 5.55 2.28 -1.95
C SER A 114 4.04 2.24 -2.20
N GLY A 115 3.63 1.92 -3.43
CA GLY A 115 2.23 1.90 -3.85
C GLY A 115 1.51 3.25 -3.70
N ALA A 116 2.21 4.38 -3.81
CA ALA A 116 1.64 5.70 -3.49
C ALA A 116 0.40 6.07 -4.34
N SER A 117 0.32 5.60 -5.57
CA SER A 117 -0.79 5.88 -6.49
C SER A 117 -1.90 4.82 -6.47
N VAL A 118 -1.76 3.74 -5.70
CA VAL A 118 -2.82 2.71 -5.59
C VAL A 118 -4.10 3.38 -5.13
N THR A 119 -5.20 3.17 -5.88
CA THR A 119 -6.53 3.69 -5.54
C THR A 119 -7.47 2.57 -5.12
N THR A 120 -7.70 1.61 -6.01
CA THR A 120 -8.60 0.47 -5.81
C THR A 120 -7.94 -0.89 -6.12
N GLY A 121 -6.63 -0.90 -6.43
CA GLY A 121 -5.87 -2.13 -6.67
C GLY A 121 -5.71 -2.94 -5.39
N ASN A 122 -5.99 -4.25 -5.45
CA ASN A 122 -6.01 -5.15 -4.30
C ASN A 122 -4.85 -6.16 -4.34
N GLU A 123 -4.56 -6.78 -3.20
CA GLU A 123 -3.69 -7.96 -3.11
C GLU A 123 -2.26 -7.73 -3.64
N ASN A 124 -1.75 -6.49 -3.60
CA ASN A 124 -0.39 -6.21 -4.01
C ASN A 124 0.59 -6.33 -2.83
N THR A 125 1.78 -6.88 -3.10
CA THR A 125 2.92 -6.89 -2.18
C THR A 125 4.01 -5.99 -2.73
N LEU A 126 4.22 -4.81 -2.13
CA LEU A 126 5.07 -3.73 -2.61
C LEU A 126 6.10 -3.37 -1.54
N ILE A 127 7.33 -3.87 -1.66
CA ILE A 127 8.37 -3.70 -0.63
C ILE A 127 9.61 -3.03 -1.22
N GLY A 128 9.88 -1.82 -0.79
CA GLY A 128 10.99 -0.99 -1.28
C GLY A 128 10.56 0.45 -1.56
N GLY A 129 11.48 1.38 -1.53
CA GLY A 129 11.18 2.76 -1.94
C GLY A 129 10.71 2.82 -3.38
N LEU A 130 9.57 3.45 -3.65
CA LEU A 130 8.96 3.55 -4.97
C LEU A 130 8.62 2.19 -5.61
N ALA A 131 8.44 1.11 -4.84
CA ALA A 131 7.95 -0.15 -5.37
C ALA A 131 6.49 -0.02 -5.77
N GLY A 132 6.17 -0.27 -7.04
CA GLY A 132 4.81 -0.17 -7.59
C GLY A 132 4.15 1.18 -7.38
N ASP A 133 4.90 2.27 -7.31
CA ASP A 133 4.39 3.59 -6.94
C ASP A 133 3.42 4.22 -7.95
N ALA A 134 3.47 3.81 -9.23
CA ALA A 134 2.52 4.22 -10.26
C ALA A 134 1.26 3.33 -10.35
N ILE A 135 1.22 2.17 -9.67
CA ILE A 135 0.05 1.28 -9.71
C ILE A 135 -1.18 2.02 -9.21
N THR A 136 -2.27 1.98 -9.99
CA THR A 136 -3.57 2.58 -9.63
C THR A 136 -4.62 1.53 -9.32
N THR A 137 -4.99 0.73 -10.31
CA THR A 137 -6.01 -0.33 -10.22
C THR A 137 -5.45 -1.72 -10.47
N GLY A 138 -4.14 -1.84 -10.71
CA GLY A 138 -3.45 -3.13 -10.84
C GLY A 138 -3.56 -3.95 -9.56
N PHE A 139 -3.67 -5.27 -9.68
CA PHE A 139 -3.85 -6.14 -8.52
C PHE A 139 -3.03 -7.43 -8.60
N SER A 140 -2.84 -8.08 -7.45
CA SER A 140 -2.10 -9.33 -7.30
C SER A 140 -0.68 -9.27 -7.88
N ASN A 141 0.00 -8.13 -7.69
CA ASN A 141 1.39 -7.95 -8.08
C ASN A 141 2.34 -8.11 -6.89
N VAL A 142 3.53 -8.62 -7.14
CA VAL A 142 4.63 -8.67 -6.19
C VAL A 142 5.76 -7.80 -6.71
N ALA A 143 6.08 -6.71 -6.03
CA ALA A 143 7.21 -5.83 -6.32
C ALA A 143 8.10 -5.71 -5.07
N VAL A 144 9.29 -6.29 -5.11
CA VAL A 144 10.24 -6.28 -3.99
C VAL A 144 11.58 -5.72 -4.46
N GLY A 145 11.93 -4.54 -4.02
CA GLY A 145 13.12 -3.81 -4.41
C GLY A 145 12.81 -2.34 -4.70
N GLN A 146 13.81 -1.48 -4.58
CA GLN A 146 13.63 -0.07 -4.95
C GLN A 146 13.26 0.02 -6.43
N LYS A 147 12.18 0.76 -6.74
CA LYS A 147 11.64 0.94 -8.10
C LYS A 147 11.22 -0.33 -8.83
N ALA A 148 11.06 -1.47 -8.15
CA ALA A 148 10.47 -2.63 -8.78
C ALA A 148 9.04 -2.29 -9.23
N LEU A 149 8.69 -2.56 -10.50
CA LEU A 149 7.37 -2.32 -11.10
C LEU A 149 6.88 -0.86 -10.96
N SER A 150 7.78 0.12 -10.99
CA SER A 150 7.44 1.51 -10.64
C SER A 150 6.67 2.27 -11.70
N SER A 151 6.63 1.81 -12.96
CA SER A 151 5.91 2.51 -14.04
C SER A 151 4.55 1.89 -14.39
N ASP A 152 4.24 0.69 -13.88
CA ASP A 152 3.00 0.01 -14.20
C ASP A 152 1.80 0.65 -13.51
N THR A 153 0.69 0.80 -14.22
CA THR A 153 -0.51 1.45 -13.69
C THR A 153 -1.65 0.48 -13.43
N THR A 154 -1.89 -0.47 -14.33
CA THR A 154 -3.06 -1.36 -14.27
C THR A 154 -2.71 -2.83 -14.49
N GLY A 155 -1.43 -3.16 -14.64
CA GLY A 155 -0.96 -4.54 -14.84
C GLY A 155 -1.29 -5.46 -13.66
N ARG A 156 -1.38 -6.74 -13.95
CA ARG A 156 -1.81 -7.76 -12.99
C ARG A 156 -0.92 -8.99 -13.06
N TYR A 157 -0.75 -9.65 -11.91
CA TYR A 157 -0.01 -10.90 -11.79
C TYR A 157 1.46 -10.82 -12.24
N SER A 158 2.09 -9.66 -12.02
CA SER A 158 3.53 -9.50 -12.20
C SER A 158 4.29 -9.88 -10.92
N VAL A 159 5.45 -10.52 -11.09
CA VAL A 159 6.43 -10.74 -10.03
C VAL A 159 7.71 -10.02 -10.41
N ALA A 160 8.05 -8.95 -9.70
CA ALA A 160 9.26 -8.14 -9.90
C ALA A 160 10.08 -8.13 -8.59
N ILE A 161 11.17 -8.87 -8.54
CA ILE A 161 12.03 -8.99 -7.34
C ILE A 161 13.45 -8.56 -7.69
N GLY A 162 13.87 -7.44 -7.17
CA GLY A 162 15.17 -6.82 -7.41
C GLY A 162 15.05 -5.32 -7.64
N HIS A 163 16.13 -4.57 -7.43
CA HIS A 163 16.18 -3.15 -7.77
C HIS A 163 15.87 -2.98 -9.26
N SER A 164 14.90 -2.11 -9.60
CA SER A 164 14.47 -1.82 -10.98
C SER A 164 14.02 -3.05 -11.80
N ALA A 165 13.60 -4.14 -11.17
CA ALA A 165 12.99 -5.26 -11.89
C ALA A 165 11.65 -4.82 -12.49
N LEU A 166 11.42 -5.04 -13.81
CA LEU A 166 10.24 -4.58 -14.56
C LEU A 166 9.94 -3.08 -14.38
N GLU A 167 10.96 -2.24 -14.18
CA GLU A 167 10.76 -0.81 -13.88
C GLU A 167 9.89 -0.12 -14.93
N ASN A 168 10.12 -0.37 -16.23
CA ASN A 168 9.46 0.29 -17.33
C ASN A 168 8.20 -0.45 -17.85
N GLN A 169 7.73 -1.51 -17.17
CA GLN A 169 6.49 -2.16 -17.52
C GLN A 169 5.33 -1.18 -17.41
N VAL A 170 4.51 -1.06 -18.47
CA VAL A 170 3.36 -0.14 -18.51
C VAL A 170 2.17 -0.80 -19.19
N PHE A 171 1.14 -1.05 -18.41
CA PHE A 171 -0.16 -1.46 -18.94
C PHE A 171 -1.20 -0.37 -18.65
N THR A 172 -2.03 -0.06 -19.66
CA THR A 172 -3.08 0.96 -19.59
C THR A 172 -4.44 0.35 -19.91
N GLY A 173 -4.88 -0.61 -19.13
CA GLY A 173 -6.14 -1.33 -19.33
C GLY A 173 -6.17 -2.62 -18.55
N ASN A 174 -7.20 -3.43 -18.70
CA ASN A 174 -7.37 -4.72 -18.00
C ASN A 174 -6.43 -5.80 -18.56
N ASN A 175 -5.13 -5.59 -18.44
CA ASN A 175 -4.14 -6.49 -19.03
C ASN A 175 -3.52 -7.42 -17.98
N TYR A 176 -3.41 -8.67 -18.34
CA TYR A 176 -2.72 -9.71 -17.58
C TYR A 176 -1.27 -9.78 -18.05
N SER A 177 -0.33 -9.35 -17.23
CA SER A 177 1.09 -9.34 -17.60
C SER A 177 1.72 -10.73 -17.50
N TYR A 178 1.49 -11.42 -16.37
CA TYR A 178 2.11 -12.71 -16.05
C TYR A 178 3.64 -12.71 -16.25
N ASN A 179 4.29 -11.57 -16.05
CA ASN A 179 5.74 -11.48 -16.11
C ASN A 179 6.35 -11.87 -14.76
N THR A 180 7.40 -12.64 -14.79
CA THR A 180 8.23 -12.96 -13.62
C THR A 180 9.65 -12.49 -13.89
N ALA A 181 10.12 -11.49 -13.14
CA ALA A 181 11.48 -10.98 -13.20
C ALA A 181 12.13 -11.02 -11.82
N VAL A 182 13.22 -11.74 -11.69
CA VAL A 182 13.96 -11.89 -10.43
C VAL A 182 15.43 -11.58 -10.67
N GLY A 183 15.91 -10.47 -10.15
CA GLY A 183 17.29 -9.99 -10.29
C GLY A 183 17.34 -8.47 -10.44
N HIS A 184 18.51 -7.88 -10.19
CA HIS A 184 18.76 -6.46 -10.45
C HIS A 184 18.48 -6.14 -11.92
N SER A 185 17.59 -5.19 -12.20
CA SER A 185 17.18 -4.75 -13.55
C SER A 185 16.72 -5.91 -14.46
N ALA A 186 16.25 -7.02 -13.92
CA ALA A 186 15.66 -8.10 -14.73
C ALA A 186 14.42 -7.56 -15.45
N GLY A 187 14.40 -7.66 -16.78
CA GLY A 187 13.33 -7.15 -17.63
C GLY A 187 13.11 -5.63 -17.50
N ASN A 188 14.14 -4.84 -17.23
CA ASN A 188 14.00 -3.40 -16.96
C ASN A 188 13.24 -2.68 -18.07
N ASP A 189 13.55 -2.94 -19.36
CA ASP A 189 12.95 -2.28 -20.51
C ASP A 189 11.67 -2.96 -21.03
N VAL A 190 11.16 -4.00 -20.35
CA VAL A 190 9.86 -4.58 -20.69
C VAL A 190 8.79 -3.50 -20.53
N THR A 191 8.08 -3.21 -21.62
CA THR A 191 6.96 -2.26 -21.62
C THR A 191 5.62 -2.97 -21.63
N THR A 192 5.23 -3.53 -22.78
CA THR A 192 3.94 -4.23 -22.97
C THR A 192 4.09 -5.74 -23.18
N GLY A 193 5.32 -6.27 -23.09
CA GLY A 193 5.58 -7.71 -23.16
C GLY A 193 4.89 -8.48 -22.03
N THR A 194 4.41 -9.69 -22.33
CA THR A 194 3.67 -10.51 -21.36
C THR A 194 4.20 -11.93 -21.27
N LYS A 195 3.93 -12.60 -20.15
CA LYS A 195 4.24 -14.05 -19.95
C LYS A 195 5.74 -14.34 -20.05
N ASN A 196 6.59 -13.39 -19.67
CA ASN A 196 8.04 -13.59 -19.69
C ASN A 196 8.53 -14.09 -18.33
N THR A 197 9.55 -14.96 -18.35
CA THR A 197 10.26 -15.44 -17.17
C THR A 197 11.73 -15.04 -17.30
N LEU A 198 12.17 -14.07 -16.48
CA LEU A 198 13.47 -13.40 -16.57
C LEU A 198 14.18 -13.54 -15.21
N ILE A 199 15.16 -14.43 -15.11
CA ILE A 199 15.81 -14.75 -13.84
C ILE A 199 17.32 -14.54 -13.94
N GLY A 200 17.82 -13.61 -13.16
CA GLY A 200 19.23 -13.20 -13.11
C GLY A 200 19.41 -11.70 -13.27
N GLY A 201 20.53 -11.17 -12.84
CA GLY A 201 20.83 -9.74 -13.04
C GLY A 201 20.86 -9.41 -14.52
N LEU A 202 20.16 -8.34 -14.92
CA LEU A 202 20.02 -7.89 -16.31
C LEU A 202 19.37 -8.91 -17.27
N ALA A 203 18.82 -10.03 -16.78
CA ALA A 203 18.19 -11.03 -17.64
C ALA A 203 17.03 -10.40 -18.41
N GLY A 204 17.12 -10.37 -19.75
CA GLY A 204 16.12 -9.77 -20.63
C GLY A 204 15.92 -8.26 -20.44
N ASP A 205 16.93 -7.52 -20.00
CA ASP A 205 16.87 -6.09 -19.73
C ASP A 205 16.52 -5.23 -20.97
N ALA A 206 16.92 -5.65 -22.16
CA ALA A 206 16.59 -4.99 -23.43
C ALA A 206 15.28 -5.51 -24.09
N LEU A 207 14.56 -6.43 -23.44
CA LEU A 207 13.29 -6.95 -23.95
C LEU A 207 12.20 -5.88 -23.78
N THR A 208 11.50 -5.49 -24.81
CA THR A 208 10.46 -4.44 -24.75
C THR A 208 9.04 -5.01 -24.84
N THR A 209 8.65 -5.54 -25.98
CA THR A 209 7.28 -6.01 -26.29
C THR A 209 7.18 -7.53 -26.50
N GLY A 210 8.30 -8.25 -26.34
CA GLY A 210 8.36 -9.69 -26.53
C GLY A 210 7.44 -10.43 -25.52
N ILE A 211 6.87 -11.51 -25.99
CA ILE A 211 5.95 -12.35 -25.20
C ILE A 211 6.48 -13.78 -25.06
N THR A 212 6.19 -14.43 -23.95
CA THR A 212 6.50 -15.85 -23.69
C THR A 212 8.00 -16.17 -23.80
N ASN A 213 8.86 -15.25 -23.42
CA ASN A 213 10.31 -15.47 -23.41
C ASN A 213 10.74 -16.06 -22.06
N VAL A 214 11.78 -16.90 -22.12
CA VAL A 214 12.49 -17.40 -20.94
C VAL A 214 13.96 -16.99 -21.06
N ALA A 215 14.45 -16.20 -20.13
CA ALA A 215 15.86 -15.84 -19.99
C ALA A 215 16.32 -16.19 -18.56
N VAL A 216 17.32 -17.02 -18.43
CA VAL A 216 17.93 -17.39 -17.14
C VAL A 216 19.43 -17.21 -17.25
N GLY A 217 19.98 -16.36 -16.43
CA GLY A 217 21.41 -16.02 -16.43
C GLY A 217 21.62 -14.51 -16.38
N TYR A 218 22.82 -14.11 -16.75
CA TYR A 218 23.23 -12.69 -16.76
C TYR A 218 23.12 -12.13 -18.18
#